data_e6589e5c5a90510ad3431be450843051
#
_entry.id   e6589e5c5a90510ad3431be450843051
#
_cell.length_a   1.000
_cell.length_b   1.000
_cell.length_c   1.000
_cell.angle_alpha   90.00
_cell.angle_beta   90.00
_cell.angle_gamma   90.00
#
_symmetry.space_group_name_H-M   'P 1'
#
loop_
_entity.id
_entity.type
_entity.pdbx_description
1 polymer ?
#
loop_
_entity_poly.entity_id
_entity_poly.type
_entity_poly.pdbx_seq_one_letter_code
_entity_poly.pdbx_strand_id
1 'polypeptide(L)'
;MRKYYYFIVGYLVFTLCVAVIGYGHLPGGKRIFTNREVSMLPLISNHSLTVVKPFDYYDVGNVISYYLEVDGKETIVTHRITQIGGNVYVTKGDYNEAIDSEVVRPRLVIGKVVLIIPYLGLIFSIVKQPLGVGLFIILPAVAIILLEVYRIKEKL
;
A
#
# COMPACT_ATOMS: atom_id res chain seq x y z
N MET A 1 11.76 32.36 15.02
CA MET A 1 11.73 32.05 13.59
C MET A 1 12.22 30.62 13.29
N ARG A 2 13.40 30.21 13.78
CA ARG A 2 14.01 28.91 13.45
C ARG A 2 13.19 27.67 13.82
N LYS A 3 12.48 27.66 14.97
CA LYS A 3 11.66 26.51 15.42
C LYS A 3 10.46 26.21 14.49
N TYR A 4 9.83 27.21 13.92
CA TYR A 4 8.68 27.07 13.04
C TYR A 4 9.05 26.63 11.63
N TYR A 5 10.23 27.02 11.17
CA TYR A 5 10.78 26.55 9.90
C TYR A 5 10.89 25.01 9.92
N TYR A 6 11.43 24.43 10.99
CA TYR A 6 11.52 22.97 11.13
C TYR A 6 10.15 22.30 11.18
N PHE A 7 9.15 22.95 11.80
CA PHE A 7 7.79 22.41 11.83
C PHE A 7 7.15 22.42 10.44
N ILE A 8 7.27 23.49 9.69
CA ILE A 8 6.75 23.59 8.30
C ILE A 8 7.46 22.57 7.41
N VAL A 9 8.78 22.47 7.47
CA VAL A 9 9.54 21.49 6.69
C VAL A 9 9.13 20.07 7.07
N GLY A 10 9.00 19.75 8.35
CA GLY A 10 8.53 18.45 8.81
C GLY A 10 7.13 18.10 8.29
N TYR A 11 6.22 19.08 8.32
CA TYR A 11 4.87 18.90 7.77
C TYR A 11 4.89 18.70 6.25
N LEU A 12 5.69 19.44 5.50
CA LEU A 12 5.82 19.26 4.04
C LEU A 12 6.40 17.88 3.70
N VAL A 13 7.40 17.43 4.44
CA VAL A 13 7.96 16.08 4.29
C VAL A 13 6.90 15.03 4.60
N PHE A 14 6.14 15.19 5.69
CA PHE A 14 5.07 14.28 6.05
C PHE A 14 3.99 14.20 4.95
N THR A 15 3.52 15.34 4.44
CA THR A 15 2.51 15.37 3.36
C THR A 15 3.04 14.77 2.07
N LEU A 16 4.31 15.00 1.74
CA LEU A 16 4.96 14.37 0.59
C LEU A 16 5.05 12.85 0.75
N CYS A 17 5.45 12.35 1.92
CA CYS A 17 5.47 10.94 2.21
C CYS A 17 4.07 10.31 2.09
N VAL A 18 3.04 10.94 2.66
CA VAL A 18 1.65 10.49 2.55
C VAL A 18 1.19 10.47 1.10
N ALA A 19 1.54 11.48 0.31
CA ALA A 19 1.20 11.53 -1.11
C ALA A 19 1.88 10.40 -1.91
N VAL A 20 3.19 10.21 -1.73
CA VAL A 20 3.97 9.16 -2.42
C VAL A 20 3.43 7.77 -2.09
N ILE A 21 3.17 7.50 -0.81
CA ILE A 21 2.58 6.24 -0.38
C ILE A 21 1.13 6.14 -0.92
N GLY A 22 0.37 7.25 -0.91
CA GLY A 22 -1.01 7.32 -1.40
C GLY A 22 -1.17 6.94 -2.87
N TYR A 23 -0.20 7.27 -3.70
CA TYR A 23 -0.17 6.86 -5.10
C TYR A 23 0.00 5.33 -5.28
N GLY A 24 0.49 4.62 -4.27
CA GLY A 24 0.68 3.17 -4.31
C GLY A 24 1.82 2.70 -5.23
N HIS A 25 2.59 3.64 -5.79
CA HIS A 25 3.72 3.36 -6.67
C HIS A 25 5.01 3.92 -6.06
N LEU A 26 6.01 3.07 -5.92
CA LEU A 26 7.33 3.44 -5.45
C LEU A 26 8.36 3.32 -6.59
N PRO A 27 9.50 4.02 -6.48
CA PRO A 27 10.60 3.86 -7.43
C PRO A 27 11.02 2.39 -7.59
N GLY A 28 11.43 2.02 -8.82
CA GLY A 28 11.81 0.65 -9.15
C GLY A 28 10.63 -0.30 -9.38
N GLY A 29 9.47 0.23 -9.81
CA GLY A 29 8.28 -0.56 -10.17
C GLY A 29 7.57 -1.20 -8.97
N LYS A 30 7.98 -0.87 -7.75
CA LYS A 30 7.34 -1.39 -6.54
C LYS A 30 5.94 -0.80 -6.37
N ARG A 31 5.01 -1.62 -5.89
CA ARG A 31 3.64 -1.19 -5.58
C ARG A 31 3.31 -1.46 -4.12
N ILE A 32 2.41 -0.65 -3.58
CA ILE A 32 1.95 -0.77 -2.19
C ILE A 32 0.47 -1.11 -2.21
N PHE A 33 0.10 -2.16 -1.48
CA PHE A 33 -1.28 -2.59 -1.29
C PHE A 33 -1.62 -2.66 0.19
N THR A 34 -2.88 -2.41 0.51
CA THR A 34 -3.44 -2.71 1.83
C THR A 34 -4.18 -4.03 1.73
N ASN A 35 -3.74 -5.01 2.51
CA ASN A 35 -4.41 -6.30 2.59
C ASN A 35 -5.69 -6.17 3.44
N ARG A 36 -6.81 -6.65 2.91
CA ARG A 36 -8.11 -6.67 3.60
C ARG A 36 -8.62 -8.09 3.83
N GLU A 37 -7.92 -9.08 3.31
CA GLU A 37 -8.31 -10.48 3.39
C GLU A 37 -7.54 -11.22 4.47
N VAL A 38 -8.11 -12.32 4.91
CA VAL A 38 -7.52 -13.19 5.93
C VAL A 38 -6.85 -14.43 5.34
N SER A 39 -6.92 -14.59 4.01
CA SER A 39 -6.43 -15.78 3.29
C SER A 39 -4.93 -16.05 3.47
N MET A 40 -4.16 -15.05 3.86
CA MET A 40 -2.70 -15.14 4.06
C MET A 40 -2.28 -15.11 5.53
N LEU A 41 -3.20 -15.36 6.46
CA LEU A 41 -2.85 -15.56 7.87
C LEU A 41 -1.97 -16.80 8.07
N PRO A 42 -1.04 -16.81 9.02
CA PRO A 42 -0.69 -15.69 9.92
C PRO A 42 0.32 -14.70 9.31
N LEU A 43 0.84 -14.98 8.11
CA LEU A 43 1.95 -14.20 7.51
C LEU A 43 1.54 -12.75 7.21
N ILE A 44 0.37 -12.56 6.60
CA ILE A 44 -0.17 -11.24 6.27
C ILE A 44 -1.49 -11.09 7.01
N SER A 45 -1.46 -10.29 8.08
CA SER A 45 -2.67 -10.00 8.84
C SER A 45 -3.56 -8.98 8.11
N ASN A 46 -4.85 -8.98 8.47
CA ASN A 46 -5.79 -7.97 8.00
C ASN A 46 -5.26 -6.56 8.31
N HIS A 47 -5.49 -5.62 7.42
CA HIS A 47 -4.98 -4.25 7.47
C HIS A 47 -3.45 -4.13 7.48
N SER A 48 -2.72 -5.15 7.04
CA SER A 48 -1.30 -5.02 6.74
C SER A 48 -1.08 -4.21 5.47
N LEU A 49 0.01 -3.46 5.45
CA LEU A 49 0.52 -2.83 4.25
C LEU A 49 1.58 -3.75 3.66
N THR A 50 1.43 -4.10 2.39
CA THR A 50 2.37 -4.96 1.66
C THR A 50 3.06 -4.18 0.56
N VAL A 51 4.39 -4.34 0.47
CA VAL A 51 5.18 -3.82 -0.65
C VAL A 51 5.49 -4.97 -1.58
N VAL A 52 5.11 -4.80 -2.83
CA VAL A 52 5.27 -5.78 -3.90
C VAL A 52 6.27 -5.26 -4.92
N LYS A 53 7.23 -6.09 -5.31
CA LYS A 53 8.25 -5.78 -6.31
C LYS A 53 8.16 -6.76 -7.48
N PRO A 54 8.19 -6.31 -8.74
CA PRO A 54 8.28 -7.20 -9.90
C PRO A 54 9.66 -7.86 -9.98
N PHE A 55 9.68 -9.11 -10.45
CA PHE A 55 10.86 -9.91 -10.76
C PHE A 55 10.64 -10.62 -12.09
N ASP A 56 11.72 -11.04 -12.73
CA ASP A 56 11.68 -11.73 -14.02
C ASP A 56 11.18 -13.17 -13.86
N TYR A 57 11.36 -13.77 -12.70
CA TYR A 57 10.91 -15.14 -12.37
C TYR A 57 10.50 -15.25 -10.90
N TYR A 58 9.68 -16.24 -10.62
CA TYR A 58 9.14 -16.54 -9.30
C TYR A 58 9.25 -18.04 -9.02
N ASP A 59 9.58 -18.38 -7.78
CA ASP A 59 9.77 -19.75 -7.32
C ASP A 59 8.60 -20.24 -6.46
N VAL A 60 8.48 -21.54 -6.31
CA VAL A 60 7.60 -22.17 -5.32
C VAL A 60 7.93 -21.64 -3.92
N GLY A 61 6.89 -21.31 -3.16
CA GLY A 61 7.02 -20.68 -1.84
C GLY A 61 7.01 -19.15 -1.88
N ASN A 62 7.20 -18.51 -3.03
CA ASN A 62 7.08 -17.05 -3.13
C ASN A 62 5.63 -16.63 -2.92
N VAL A 63 5.43 -15.56 -2.17
CA VAL A 63 4.13 -14.88 -2.05
C VAL A 63 4.06 -13.82 -3.13
N ILE A 64 3.09 -13.95 -4.03
CA ILE A 64 2.91 -13.05 -5.17
C ILE A 64 1.56 -12.34 -5.09
N SER A 65 1.53 -11.10 -5.57
CA SER A 65 0.27 -10.39 -5.86
C SER A 65 0.03 -10.41 -7.36
N TYR A 66 -1.20 -10.68 -7.76
CA TYR A 66 -1.58 -10.83 -9.16
C TYR A 66 -3.00 -10.33 -9.39
N TYR A 67 -3.32 -10.05 -10.65
CA TYR A 67 -4.67 -9.70 -11.07
C TYR A 67 -5.51 -10.96 -11.29
N LEU A 68 -6.70 -10.96 -10.71
CA LEU A 68 -7.72 -12.00 -10.87
C LEU A 68 -9.04 -11.33 -11.23
N GLU A 69 -9.75 -11.89 -12.20
CA GLU A 69 -11.11 -11.45 -12.53
C GLU A 69 -12.11 -12.25 -11.69
N VAL A 70 -12.83 -11.55 -10.82
CA VAL A 70 -13.88 -12.12 -9.97
C VAL A 70 -15.18 -11.38 -10.27
N ASP A 71 -16.21 -12.10 -10.70
CA ASP A 71 -17.53 -11.53 -11.04
C ASP A 71 -17.45 -10.36 -12.03
N GLY A 72 -16.60 -10.46 -13.05
CA GLY A 72 -16.39 -9.41 -14.06
C GLY A 72 -15.63 -8.16 -13.55
N LYS A 73 -15.02 -8.24 -12.35
CA LYS A 73 -14.19 -7.17 -11.79
C LYS A 73 -12.76 -7.66 -11.61
N GLU A 74 -11.82 -6.83 -12.06
CA GLU A 74 -10.41 -7.06 -11.81
C GLU A 74 -10.09 -6.77 -10.33
N THR A 75 -9.60 -7.80 -9.65
CA THR A 75 -9.26 -7.77 -8.22
C THR A 75 -7.79 -8.16 -8.06
N ILE A 76 -7.12 -7.60 -7.06
CA ILE A 76 -5.74 -7.97 -6.72
C ILE A 76 -5.79 -8.99 -5.59
N VAL A 77 -5.26 -10.18 -5.88
CA VAL A 77 -5.15 -11.28 -4.92
C VAL A 77 -3.67 -11.48 -4.55
N THR A 78 -3.42 -11.87 -3.31
CA THR A 78 -2.06 -12.15 -2.83
C THR A 78 -2.04 -13.54 -2.21
N HIS A 79 -1.36 -14.49 -2.87
CA HIS A 79 -1.27 -15.89 -2.42
C HIS A 79 0.16 -16.42 -2.62
N ARG A 80 0.43 -17.60 -2.05
CA ARG A 80 1.69 -18.31 -2.17
C ARG A 80 1.69 -19.27 -3.35
N ILE A 81 2.76 -19.27 -4.12
CA ILE A 81 2.99 -20.27 -5.17
C ILE A 81 3.25 -21.62 -4.50
N THR A 82 2.43 -22.60 -4.79
CA THR A 82 2.57 -23.99 -4.31
C THR A 82 3.17 -24.91 -5.37
N GLN A 83 2.89 -24.63 -6.65
CA GLN A 83 3.40 -25.42 -7.77
C GLN A 83 3.63 -24.51 -8.98
N ILE A 84 4.56 -24.93 -9.82
CA ILE A 84 4.83 -24.32 -11.13
C ILE A 84 4.70 -25.39 -12.18
N GLY A 85 3.82 -25.19 -13.15
CA GLY A 85 3.57 -26.14 -14.25
C GLY A 85 3.60 -25.45 -15.60
N GLY A 86 4.60 -25.75 -16.43
CA GLY A 86 4.76 -25.07 -17.70
C GLY A 86 4.93 -23.55 -17.52
N ASN A 87 3.98 -22.78 -18.06
CA ASN A 87 4.01 -21.30 -17.97
C ASN A 87 2.87 -20.78 -17.08
N VAL A 88 2.56 -21.46 -15.98
CA VAL A 88 1.53 -21.04 -15.01
C VAL A 88 1.97 -21.34 -13.57
N TYR A 89 1.44 -20.57 -12.64
CA TYR A 89 1.59 -20.73 -11.21
C TYR A 89 0.29 -21.25 -10.61
N VAL A 90 0.38 -22.28 -9.77
CA VAL A 90 -0.70 -22.71 -8.89
C VAL A 90 -0.47 -22.05 -7.54
N THR A 91 -1.48 -21.36 -7.04
CA THR A 91 -1.37 -20.57 -5.82
C THR A 91 -2.31 -21.12 -4.74
N LYS A 92 -2.04 -20.71 -3.49
CA LYS A 92 -2.86 -21.02 -2.33
C LYS A 92 -2.68 -19.94 -1.27
N GLY A 93 -3.76 -19.50 -0.66
CA GLY A 93 -3.72 -18.72 0.56
C GLY A 93 -3.17 -19.53 1.73
N ASP A 94 -2.29 -18.94 2.54
CA ASP A 94 -1.67 -19.66 3.67
C ASP A 94 -2.70 -20.20 4.68
N TYR A 95 -3.83 -19.50 4.82
CA TYR A 95 -4.95 -19.87 5.70
C TYR A 95 -5.98 -20.80 5.01
N ASN A 96 -5.97 -20.88 3.70
CA ASN A 96 -6.94 -21.68 2.95
C ASN A 96 -6.63 -23.18 3.09
N GLU A 97 -7.63 -24.05 3.07
CA GLU A 97 -7.43 -25.50 3.09
C GLU A 97 -7.04 -26.04 1.71
N ALA A 98 -7.68 -25.52 0.66
CA ALA A 98 -7.48 -25.94 -0.72
C ALA A 98 -6.61 -24.97 -1.53
N ILE A 99 -6.01 -25.45 -2.61
CA ILE A 99 -5.37 -24.63 -3.64
C ILE A 99 -6.43 -23.81 -4.38
N ASP A 100 -5.99 -22.72 -4.98
CA ASP A 100 -6.88 -21.88 -5.78
C ASP A 100 -7.35 -22.64 -7.03
N SER A 101 -8.61 -22.48 -7.40
CA SER A 101 -9.20 -23.13 -8.56
C SER A 101 -8.64 -22.63 -9.89
N GLU A 102 -8.14 -21.40 -9.90
CA GLU A 102 -7.60 -20.76 -11.07
C GLU A 102 -6.07 -20.72 -11.04
N VAL A 103 -5.47 -20.97 -12.22
CA VAL A 103 -4.03 -20.86 -12.38
C VAL A 103 -3.63 -19.44 -12.79
N VAL A 104 -2.52 -18.97 -12.25
CA VAL A 104 -2.01 -17.62 -12.50
C VAL A 104 -1.00 -17.64 -13.63
N ARG A 105 -1.28 -16.88 -14.69
CA ARG A 105 -0.32 -16.69 -15.79
C ARG A 105 0.70 -15.62 -15.42
N PRO A 106 1.99 -15.73 -15.82
CA PRO A 106 3.04 -14.77 -15.49
C PRO A 106 2.68 -13.30 -15.79
N ARG A 107 1.96 -13.06 -16.89
CA ARG A 107 1.50 -11.72 -17.30
C ARG A 107 0.54 -11.04 -16.32
N LEU A 108 -0.13 -11.82 -15.48
CA LEU A 108 -1.06 -11.32 -14.46
C LEU A 108 -0.36 -10.99 -13.14
N VAL A 109 0.88 -11.44 -12.99
CA VAL A 109 1.65 -11.22 -11.76
C VAL A 109 2.13 -9.79 -11.69
N ILE A 110 1.76 -9.11 -10.61
CA ILE A 110 2.23 -7.75 -10.30
C ILE A 110 3.64 -7.80 -9.72
N GLY A 111 3.90 -8.82 -8.88
CA GLY A 111 5.20 -9.02 -8.27
C GLY A 111 5.14 -9.87 -7.01
N LYS A 112 6.32 -10.02 -6.37
CA LYS A 112 6.53 -10.73 -5.11
C LYS A 112 6.41 -9.76 -3.94
N VAL A 113 5.77 -10.20 -2.87
CA VAL A 113 5.76 -9.46 -1.59
C VAL A 113 7.16 -9.47 -1.00
N VAL A 114 7.72 -8.29 -0.80
CA VAL A 114 9.08 -8.10 -0.27
C VAL A 114 9.10 -7.48 1.12
N LEU A 115 8.01 -6.83 1.54
CA LEU A 115 7.87 -6.24 2.86
C LEU A 115 6.41 -6.28 3.30
N ILE A 116 6.19 -6.62 4.56
CA ILE A 116 4.87 -6.63 5.19
C ILE A 116 4.98 -5.77 6.45
N ILE A 117 4.09 -4.79 6.60
CA ILE A 117 4.01 -3.94 7.79
C ILE A 117 2.61 -4.11 8.38
N PRO A 118 2.50 -4.85 9.50
CA PRO A 118 1.21 -5.10 10.14
C PRO A 118 0.55 -3.78 10.59
N TYR A 119 -0.78 -3.73 10.53
CA TYR A 119 -1.65 -2.64 11.00
C TYR A 119 -1.46 -1.28 10.31
N LEU A 120 -0.37 -1.04 9.60
CA LEU A 120 -0.13 0.24 8.92
C LEU A 120 -1.14 0.52 7.80
N GLY A 121 -1.68 -0.54 7.20
CA GLY A 121 -2.74 -0.44 6.20
C GLY A 121 -4.03 0.19 6.72
N LEU A 122 -4.32 0.09 8.04
CA LEU A 122 -5.47 0.75 8.64
C LEU A 122 -5.32 2.27 8.59
N ILE A 123 -4.18 2.79 9.06
CA ILE A 123 -3.86 4.23 9.02
C ILE A 123 -3.92 4.72 7.58
N PHE A 124 -3.33 3.95 6.68
CA PHE A 124 -3.28 4.25 5.27
C PHE A 124 -4.67 4.31 4.61
N SER A 125 -5.56 3.39 4.95
CA SER A 125 -6.94 3.38 4.43
C SER A 125 -7.77 4.56 4.94
N ILE A 126 -7.52 5.03 6.17
CA ILE A 126 -8.17 6.22 6.73
C ILE A 126 -7.70 7.49 6.00
N VAL A 127 -6.39 7.63 5.80
CA VAL A 127 -5.81 8.80 5.13
C VAL A 127 -6.26 8.92 3.67
N LYS A 128 -6.51 7.80 2.99
CA LYS A 128 -7.02 7.79 1.60
C LYS A 128 -8.48 8.22 1.47
N GLN A 129 -9.26 8.21 2.53
CA GLN A 129 -10.64 8.66 2.48
C GLN A 129 -10.70 10.20 2.42
N PRO A 130 -11.73 10.80 1.79
CA PRO A 130 -11.88 12.25 1.72
C PRO A 130 -11.81 12.94 3.09
N LEU A 131 -12.39 12.32 4.11
CA LEU A 131 -12.33 12.79 5.50
C LEU A 131 -10.90 12.79 6.04
N GLY A 132 -10.12 11.73 5.75
CA GLY A 132 -8.72 11.63 6.16
C GLY A 132 -7.85 12.69 5.48
N VAL A 133 -8.01 12.89 4.19
CA VAL A 133 -7.34 13.97 3.46
C VAL A 133 -7.68 15.33 4.07
N GLY A 134 -8.96 15.59 4.38
CA GLY A 134 -9.41 16.80 5.05
C GLY A 134 -8.72 17.01 6.41
N LEU A 135 -8.73 15.99 7.24
CA LEU A 135 -8.23 16.07 8.63
C LEU A 135 -6.70 16.14 8.72
N PHE A 136 -6.01 15.32 7.93
CA PHE A 136 -4.54 15.16 8.04
C PHE A 136 -3.74 16.04 7.08
N ILE A 137 -4.35 16.54 6.02
CA ILE A 137 -3.67 17.36 5.00
C ILE A 137 -4.24 18.78 4.98
N ILE A 138 -5.54 18.95 4.75
CA ILE A 138 -6.13 20.28 4.53
C ILE A 138 -6.15 21.09 5.82
N LEU A 139 -6.66 20.53 6.90
CA LEU A 139 -6.83 21.26 8.17
C LEU A 139 -5.50 21.76 8.76
N PRO A 140 -4.42 20.96 8.83
CA PRO A 140 -3.12 21.45 9.30
C PRO A 140 -2.51 22.49 8.33
N ALA A 141 -2.70 22.34 7.02
CA ALA A 141 -2.23 23.32 6.04
C ALA A 141 -2.90 24.67 6.24
N VAL A 142 -4.23 24.69 6.39
CA VAL A 142 -4.99 25.92 6.66
C VAL A 142 -4.56 26.53 8.00
N ALA A 143 -4.39 25.73 9.05
CA ALA A 143 -3.92 26.21 10.34
C ALA A 143 -2.54 26.89 10.24
N ILE A 144 -1.60 26.32 9.51
CA ILE A 144 -0.26 26.91 9.27
C ILE A 144 -0.38 28.25 8.53
N ILE A 145 -1.20 28.31 7.48
CA ILE A 145 -1.42 29.54 6.71
C ILE A 145 -2.01 30.63 7.60
N LEU A 146 -3.03 30.33 8.39
CA LEU A 146 -3.67 31.29 9.28
C LEU A 146 -2.70 31.82 10.37
N LEU A 147 -1.88 30.92 10.93
CA LEU A 147 -0.86 31.32 11.90
C LEU A 147 0.18 32.26 11.28
N GLU A 148 0.57 32.03 10.03
CA GLU A 148 1.55 32.89 9.35
C GLU A 148 0.95 34.25 8.98
N VAL A 149 -0.30 34.29 8.51
CA VAL A 149 -1.03 35.53 8.25
C VAL A 149 -1.20 36.36 9.52
N TYR A 150 -1.55 35.73 10.63
CA TYR A 150 -1.69 36.41 11.94
C TYR A 150 -0.37 37.05 12.36
N ARG A 151 0.75 36.37 12.20
CA ARG A 151 2.09 36.88 12.53
C ARG A 151 2.53 38.03 11.66
N ILE A 152 2.18 38.02 10.37
CA ILE A 152 2.49 39.12 9.47
C ILE A 152 1.76 40.39 9.94
N LYS A 153 0.49 40.24 10.34
CA LYS A 153 -0.29 41.37 10.88
C LYS A 153 0.26 41.96 12.18
N GLU A 154 0.83 41.13 13.06
CA GLU A 154 1.45 41.63 14.32
C GLU A 154 2.77 42.38 14.12
N LYS A 155 3.39 42.26 12.93
CA LYS A 155 4.66 42.93 12.61
C LYS A 155 4.51 44.17 11.75
N LEU A 156 3.29 44.43 11.25
CA LEU A 156 2.92 45.67 10.53
C LEU A 156 2.33 46.71 11.49
#